data_0e8aa8158e6bf5c0990478679e120934
#
_entry.id   0e8aa8158e6bf5c0990478679e120934
#
_cell.length_a   1.000
_cell.length_b   1.000
_cell.length_c   1.000
_cell.angle_alpha   90.00
_cell.angle_beta   90.00
_cell.angle_gamma   90.00
#
_symmetry.space_group_name_H-M   'P 1'
#
loop_
_entity.id
_entity.type
_entity.pdbx_description
1 polymer ?
#
loop_
_entity_poly.entity_id
_entity_poly.type
_entity_poly.pdbx_seq_one_letter_code
_entity_poly.pdbx_strand_id
1 'polypeptide(L)'
;MSHYAILSKIGKINLITDAEVVDLQGKDELNAVVIRHKDEARGEEIKEVDDFIPLFGLSPKLGPIGDWGLEIEKNAIKVDNTYDYQTNIPGVYAIGDVNTYKGKLKLILCGFHEAAIMCQSAYQLINPDKKYVMKYTTVSGVSGFDGSKKEAKREVVKSIN
;
A
#
# COMPACT_ATOMS: atom_id res chain seq x y z
N MET A 1 14.42 -20.69 13.76
CA MET A 1 15.65 -20.10 13.19
C MET A 1 15.25 -19.41 11.89
N SER A 2 15.54 -18.12 11.71
CA SER A 2 15.10 -17.40 10.51
C SER A 2 15.86 -17.89 9.27
N HIS A 3 15.24 -17.75 8.10
CA HIS A 3 15.86 -18.11 6.81
C HIS A 3 17.19 -17.37 6.58
N TYR A 4 17.26 -16.11 6.98
CA TYR A 4 18.48 -15.29 6.93
C TYR A 4 19.64 -15.86 7.77
N ALA A 5 19.34 -16.41 8.95
CA ALA A 5 20.37 -17.02 9.80
C ALA A 5 20.97 -18.30 9.19
N ILE A 6 20.18 -19.04 8.41
CA ILE A 6 20.67 -20.22 7.69
C ILE A 6 21.58 -19.80 6.53
N LEU A 7 21.16 -18.84 5.71
CA LEU A 7 21.91 -18.36 4.55
C LEU A 7 23.23 -17.69 4.96
N SER A 8 23.24 -16.98 6.08
CA SER A 8 24.47 -16.41 6.65
C SER A 8 25.46 -17.49 7.07
N LYS A 9 24.97 -18.57 7.70
CA LYS A 9 25.83 -19.69 8.12
C LYS A 9 26.52 -20.43 6.96
N ILE A 10 25.93 -20.46 5.79
CA ILE A 10 26.52 -21.10 4.59
C ILE A 10 27.33 -20.11 3.73
N GLY A 11 27.57 -18.89 4.24
CA GLY A 11 28.41 -17.88 3.59
C GLY A 11 27.82 -17.22 2.34
N LYS A 12 26.51 -17.43 2.06
CA LYS A 12 25.84 -16.81 0.91
C LYS A 12 25.28 -15.43 1.18
N ILE A 13 25.11 -15.07 2.44
CA ILE A 13 24.64 -13.75 2.86
C ILE A 13 25.50 -13.27 4.02
N ASN A 14 26.00 -12.04 3.92
CA ASN A 14 26.63 -11.33 5.01
C ASN A 14 25.61 -10.37 5.64
N LEU A 15 25.13 -10.68 6.83
CA LEU A 15 24.17 -9.84 7.58
C LEU A 15 24.93 -8.85 8.43
N ILE A 16 24.73 -7.57 8.17
CA ILE A 16 25.26 -6.45 8.96
C ILE A 16 24.08 -5.80 9.67
N THR A 17 24.13 -5.72 10.99
CA THR A 17 23.14 -5.08 11.85
C THR A 17 23.73 -3.86 12.54
N ASP A 18 22.86 -3.00 13.07
CA ASP A 18 23.26 -1.76 13.76
C ASP A 18 24.21 -0.90 12.93
N ALA A 19 23.84 -0.73 11.66
CA ALA A 19 24.61 0.02 10.68
C ALA A 19 23.68 0.67 9.66
N GLU A 20 24.16 1.68 8.97
CA GLU A 20 23.46 2.38 7.89
C GLU A 20 24.40 2.58 6.69
N VAL A 21 23.86 2.58 5.48
CA VAL A 21 24.61 2.99 4.29
C VAL A 21 24.58 4.52 4.25
N VAL A 22 25.75 5.14 4.25
CA VAL A 22 25.92 6.59 4.32
C VAL A 22 26.43 7.21 3.04
N ASP A 23 27.04 6.42 2.16
CA ASP A 23 27.53 6.90 0.88
C ASP A 23 27.61 5.76 -0.16
N LEU A 24 27.55 6.15 -1.44
CA LEU A 24 27.72 5.26 -2.59
C LEU A 24 28.93 5.74 -3.40
N GLN A 25 29.85 4.83 -3.71
CA GLN A 25 31.08 5.16 -4.44
C GLN A 25 31.06 4.57 -5.84
N GLY A 26 31.55 5.35 -6.79
CA GLY A 26 31.63 5.02 -8.21
C GLY A 26 31.60 6.27 -9.07
N LYS A 27 32.04 6.16 -10.31
CA LYS A 27 32.02 7.29 -11.26
C LYS A 27 30.93 7.10 -12.31
N ASP A 28 31.05 6.08 -13.13
CA ASP A 28 30.08 5.74 -14.18
C ASP A 28 29.23 4.55 -13.76
N GLU A 29 29.78 3.66 -12.91
CA GLU A 29 29.15 2.51 -12.33
C GLU A 29 29.40 2.50 -10.82
N LEU A 30 28.50 1.84 -10.06
CA LEU A 30 28.66 1.64 -8.63
C LEU A 30 29.80 0.66 -8.37
N ASN A 31 30.72 1.03 -7.48
CA ASN A 31 31.87 0.18 -7.13
C ASN A 31 31.84 -0.25 -5.67
N ALA A 32 31.32 0.60 -4.78
CA ALA A 32 31.30 0.32 -3.36
C ALA A 32 30.20 1.10 -2.64
N VAL A 33 29.87 0.63 -1.43
CA VAL A 33 29.02 1.33 -0.47
C VAL A 33 29.81 1.62 0.80
N VAL A 34 29.56 2.76 1.41
CA VAL A 34 30.12 3.12 2.71
C VAL A 34 29.09 2.82 3.79
N ILE A 35 29.45 1.97 4.73
CA ILE A 35 28.58 1.53 5.83
C ILE A 35 29.13 2.13 7.12
N ARG A 36 28.29 2.90 7.83
CA ARG A 36 28.59 3.42 9.16
C ARG A 36 27.93 2.55 10.20
N HIS A 37 28.73 2.06 11.14
CA HIS A 37 28.24 1.32 12.29
C HIS A 37 27.78 2.25 13.40
N LYS A 38 26.72 1.86 14.14
CA LYS A 38 26.27 2.60 15.34
C LYS A 38 27.30 2.55 16.48
N ASP A 39 28.09 1.50 16.51
CA ASP A 39 29.26 1.39 17.39
C ASP A 39 30.39 2.24 16.80
N GLU A 40 30.65 3.38 17.43
CA GLU A 40 31.68 4.34 17.01
C GLU A 40 33.09 3.71 16.96
N ALA A 41 33.36 2.69 17.76
CA ALA A 41 34.63 1.97 17.74
C ALA A 41 34.88 1.22 16.44
N ARG A 42 33.82 0.85 15.69
CA ARG A 42 33.92 0.19 14.40
C ARG A 42 34.06 1.16 13.23
N GLY A 43 33.62 2.42 13.42
CA GLY A 43 33.71 3.48 12.42
C GLY A 43 32.92 3.19 11.13
N GLU A 44 33.55 3.54 10.00
CA GLU A 44 33.00 3.32 8.66
C GLU A 44 33.74 2.16 7.97
N GLU A 45 32.99 1.34 7.24
CA GLU A 45 33.49 0.21 6.46
C GLU A 45 33.10 0.42 4.99
N ILE A 46 34.04 0.25 4.08
CA ILE A 46 33.79 0.29 2.63
C ILE A 46 33.63 -1.15 2.14
N LYS A 47 32.52 -1.41 1.46
CA LYS A 47 32.28 -2.71 0.81
C LYS A 47 32.16 -2.56 -0.69
N GLU A 48 32.96 -3.30 -1.42
CA GLU A 48 32.81 -3.43 -2.86
C GLU A 48 31.50 -4.15 -3.18
N VAL A 49 30.73 -3.58 -4.11
CA VAL A 49 29.45 -4.09 -4.58
C VAL A 49 29.24 -3.71 -6.03
N ASP A 50 28.55 -4.57 -6.77
CA ASP A 50 28.15 -4.30 -8.15
C ASP A 50 26.77 -3.65 -8.22
N ASP A 51 25.86 -4.00 -7.28
CA ASP A 51 24.50 -3.52 -7.22
C ASP A 51 24.11 -3.09 -5.80
N PHE A 52 23.25 -2.07 -5.70
CA PHE A 52 22.65 -1.61 -4.46
C PHE A 52 21.14 -1.55 -4.58
N ILE A 53 20.42 -2.32 -3.77
CA ILE A 53 18.96 -2.37 -3.77
C ILE A 53 18.44 -1.75 -2.47
N PRO A 54 18.04 -0.46 -2.46
CA PRO A 54 17.52 0.20 -1.26
C PRO A 54 16.08 -0.23 -0.98
N LEU A 55 15.86 -0.89 0.15
CA LEU A 55 14.54 -1.30 0.64
C LEU A 55 14.22 -0.61 1.97
N PHE A 56 14.43 0.71 2.05
CA PHE A 56 14.29 1.50 3.27
C PHE A 56 12.83 1.77 3.69
N GLY A 57 11.86 1.28 2.93
CA GLY A 57 10.45 1.56 3.13
C GLY A 57 10.04 2.92 2.56
N LEU A 58 8.80 3.31 2.85
CA LEU A 58 8.20 4.53 2.34
C LEU A 58 8.10 5.58 3.43
N SER A 59 8.57 6.79 3.15
CA SER A 59 8.30 7.97 3.96
C SER A 59 7.30 8.85 3.19
N PRO A 60 6.06 8.97 3.66
CA PRO A 60 5.04 9.77 2.98
C PRO A 60 5.44 11.23 2.92
N LYS A 61 5.40 11.81 1.73
CA LYS A 61 5.50 13.25 1.50
C LYS A 61 4.24 13.69 0.78
N LEU A 62 3.40 14.46 1.46
CA LEU A 62 2.11 14.89 0.90
C LEU A 62 2.28 15.94 -0.20
N GLY A 63 3.46 16.61 -0.28
CA GLY A 63 3.68 17.67 -1.27
C GLY A 63 2.60 18.75 -1.19
N PRO A 64 2.11 19.27 -2.32
CA PRO A 64 1.10 20.33 -2.35
C PRO A 64 -0.22 19.95 -1.65
N ILE A 65 -0.53 18.66 -1.51
CA ILE A 65 -1.74 18.18 -0.81
C ILE A 65 -1.74 18.62 0.66
N GLY A 66 -0.57 18.76 1.26
CA GLY A 66 -0.42 19.25 2.64
C GLY A 66 -0.96 20.68 2.84
N ASP A 67 -1.05 21.48 1.77
CA ASP A 67 -1.49 22.88 1.80
C ASP A 67 -2.97 23.04 1.47
N TRP A 68 -3.71 21.96 1.26
CA TRP A 68 -5.14 22.01 0.88
C TRP A 68 -6.09 22.27 2.06
N GLY A 69 -5.57 22.50 3.27
CA GLY A 69 -6.37 22.69 4.47
C GLY A 69 -6.94 21.40 5.05
N LEU A 70 -6.37 20.26 4.67
CA LEU A 70 -6.71 18.96 5.24
C LEU A 70 -6.11 18.81 6.64
N GLU A 71 -6.81 18.12 7.54
CA GLU A 71 -6.21 17.70 8.81
C GLU A 71 -5.14 16.64 8.59
N ILE A 72 -3.90 16.97 8.99
CA ILE A 72 -2.75 16.08 8.86
C ILE A 72 -2.31 15.58 10.23
N GLU A 73 -2.13 14.28 10.35
CA GLU A 73 -1.58 13.62 11.54
C GLU A 73 -0.47 12.65 11.11
N LYS A 74 0.75 12.82 11.68
CA LYS A 74 1.91 11.95 11.39
C LYS A 74 2.19 11.78 9.90
N ASN A 75 2.20 12.89 9.15
CA ASN A 75 2.39 12.92 7.69
C ASN A 75 1.34 12.13 6.89
N ALA A 76 0.15 11.95 7.43
CA ALA A 76 -0.96 11.31 6.76
C ALA A 76 -2.25 12.14 6.90
N ILE A 77 -3.16 11.99 5.96
CA ILE A 77 -4.43 12.71 5.95
C ILE A 77 -5.38 12.04 6.95
N LYS A 78 -5.83 12.79 7.95
CA LYS A 78 -6.79 12.28 8.92
C LYS A 78 -8.17 12.14 8.28
N VAL A 79 -8.81 11.01 8.52
CA VAL A 79 -10.16 10.70 8.02
C VAL A 79 -11.05 10.11 9.12
N ASP A 80 -12.35 10.20 8.92
CA ASP A 80 -13.32 9.50 9.75
C ASP A 80 -13.55 8.08 9.20
N ASN A 81 -13.07 7.08 9.93
CA ASN A 81 -13.23 5.67 9.57
C ASN A 81 -14.53 5.04 10.10
N THR A 82 -15.33 5.80 10.86
CA THR A 82 -16.61 5.30 11.39
C THR A 82 -17.70 5.28 10.33
N TYR A 83 -17.50 6.04 9.25
CA TYR A 83 -18.51 6.19 8.22
C TYR A 83 -18.00 5.94 6.79
N ASP A 84 -17.09 6.77 6.27
CA ASP A 84 -16.80 6.74 4.83
C ASP A 84 -15.39 7.17 4.42
N TYR A 85 -14.50 7.37 5.37
CA TYR A 85 -13.12 7.85 5.12
C TYR A 85 -13.07 9.27 4.53
N GLN A 86 -14.08 10.11 4.83
CA GLN A 86 -14.08 11.50 4.47
C GLN A 86 -13.07 12.28 5.32
N THR A 87 -12.47 13.31 4.74
CA THR A 87 -11.59 14.25 5.43
C THR A 87 -12.43 15.31 6.18
N ASN A 88 -11.76 16.28 6.79
CA ASN A 88 -12.42 17.47 7.34
C ASN A 88 -13.09 18.35 6.28
N ILE A 89 -12.78 18.15 4.98
CA ILE A 89 -13.41 18.90 3.88
C ILE A 89 -14.48 18.01 3.24
N PRO A 90 -15.76 18.45 3.25
CA PRO A 90 -16.85 17.67 2.65
C PRO A 90 -16.61 17.34 1.18
N GLY A 91 -16.85 16.09 0.80
CA GLY A 91 -16.64 15.60 -0.56
C GLY A 91 -15.19 15.25 -0.89
N VAL A 92 -14.26 15.47 0.03
CA VAL A 92 -12.85 15.04 -0.11
C VAL A 92 -12.60 13.81 0.75
N TYR A 93 -12.11 12.75 0.14
CA TYR A 93 -11.83 11.47 0.75
C TYR A 93 -10.35 11.15 0.65
N ALA A 94 -9.82 10.40 1.61
CA ALA A 94 -8.48 9.85 1.52
C ALA A 94 -8.49 8.37 1.89
N ILE A 95 -7.91 7.52 1.03
CA ILE A 95 -7.89 6.07 1.17
C ILE A 95 -6.48 5.51 0.97
N GLY A 96 -6.23 4.31 1.47
CA GLY A 96 -4.92 3.65 1.35
C GLY A 96 -3.89 4.23 2.32
N ASP A 97 -2.62 4.13 1.96
CA ASP A 97 -1.51 4.46 2.86
C ASP A 97 -1.36 5.96 3.17
N VAL A 98 -2.02 6.82 2.38
CA VAL A 98 -1.99 8.28 2.56
C VAL A 98 -2.85 8.75 3.72
N ASN A 99 -3.84 7.95 4.14
CA ASN A 99 -4.75 8.32 5.23
C ASN A 99 -4.29 7.78 6.60
N THR A 100 -4.87 8.37 7.65
CA THR A 100 -4.73 7.90 9.03
C THR A 100 -6.03 8.01 9.81
N TYR A 101 -6.25 7.04 10.69
CA TYR A 101 -7.34 6.96 11.64
C TYR A 101 -6.98 5.97 12.76
N LYS A 102 -7.75 5.93 13.83
CA LYS A 102 -7.51 5.00 14.95
C LYS A 102 -7.63 3.55 14.47
N GLY A 103 -6.55 2.78 14.64
CA GLY A 103 -6.50 1.37 14.23
C GLY A 103 -6.12 1.15 12.75
N LYS A 104 -5.62 2.17 12.05
CA LYS A 104 -5.15 2.05 10.67
C LYS A 104 -4.08 0.98 10.50
N LEU A 105 -4.33 0.08 9.54
CA LEU A 105 -3.35 -0.86 9.04
C LEU A 105 -2.98 -0.49 7.61
N LYS A 106 -1.68 -0.31 7.36
CA LYS A 106 -1.14 -0.01 6.01
C LYS A 106 -1.00 -1.29 5.21
N LEU A 107 -2.12 -1.84 4.78
CA LEU A 107 -2.21 -3.05 3.96
C LEU A 107 -3.01 -2.75 2.69
N ILE A 108 -2.61 -3.33 1.58
CA ILE A 108 -3.32 -3.22 0.29
C ILE A 108 -4.78 -3.63 0.44
N LEU A 109 -5.06 -4.72 1.17
CA LEU A 109 -6.42 -5.19 1.46
C LEU A 109 -7.28 -4.13 2.15
N CYS A 110 -6.71 -3.41 3.14
CA CYS A 110 -7.42 -2.34 3.84
C CYS A 110 -7.73 -1.18 2.89
N GLY A 111 -6.80 -0.81 2.02
CA GLY A 111 -7.02 0.22 1.01
C GLY A 111 -8.16 -0.11 0.04
N PHE A 112 -8.28 -1.35 -0.40
CA PHE A 112 -9.41 -1.80 -1.22
C PHE A 112 -10.75 -1.75 -0.47
N HIS A 113 -10.76 -2.13 0.80
CA HIS A 113 -11.95 -1.99 1.65
C HIS A 113 -12.38 -0.53 1.80
N GLU A 114 -11.43 0.35 2.11
CA GLU A 114 -11.65 1.79 2.22
C GLU A 114 -12.22 2.36 0.91
N ALA A 115 -11.66 1.96 -0.24
CA ALA A 115 -12.16 2.36 -1.54
C ALA A 115 -13.61 1.94 -1.78
N ALA A 116 -13.99 0.73 -1.38
CA ALA A 116 -15.35 0.24 -1.54
C ALA A 116 -16.36 1.08 -0.71
N ILE A 117 -16.02 1.42 0.53
CA ILE A 117 -16.86 2.24 1.41
C ILE A 117 -16.94 3.68 0.87
N MET A 118 -15.79 4.28 0.53
CA MET A 118 -15.73 5.63 -0.03
C MET A 118 -16.59 5.77 -1.30
N CYS A 119 -16.51 4.79 -2.23
CA CYS A 119 -17.31 4.82 -3.46
C CYS A 119 -18.82 4.83 -3.19
N GLN A 120 -19.27 4.13 -2.15
CA GLN A 120 -20.68 4.15 -1.77
C GLN A 120 -21.12 5.53 -1.26
N SER A 121 -20.31 6.14 -0.39
CA SER A 121 -20.56 7.48 0.13
C SER A 121 -20.53 8.52 -0.99
N ALA A 122 -19.52 8.51 -1.83
CA ALA A 122 -19.41 9.41 -2.98
C ALA A 122 -20.58 9.27 -3.95
N TYR A 123 -21.05 8.03 -4.20
CA TYR A 123 -22.23 7.81 -5.04
C TYR A 123 -23.49 8.46 -4.45
N GLN A 124 -23.70 8.33 -3.15
CA GLN A 124 -24.85 8.96 -2.47
C GLN A 124 -24.77 10.48 -2.49
N LEU A 125 -23.56 11.02 -2.29
CA LEU A 125 -23.32 12.47 -2.35
C LEU A 125 -23.65 13.04 -3.75
N ILE A 126 -23.25 12.34 -4.81
CA ILE A 126 -23.48 12.78 -6.20
C ILE A 126 -24.93 12.52 -6.64
N ASN A 127 -25.60 11.52 -6.06
CA ASN A 127 -26.96 11.13 -6.41
C ASN A 127 -27.88 11.09 -5.18
N PRO A 128 -28.19 12.22 -4.55
CA PRO A 128 -28.92 12.26 -3.28
C PRO A 128 -30.33 11.66 -3.37
N ASP A 129 -30.96 11.75 -4.54
CA ASP A 129 -32.31 11.24 -4.77
C ASP A 129 -32.36 9.75 -5.17
N LYS A 130 -31.20 9.10 -5.30
CA LYS A 130 -31.14 7.69 -5.71
C LYS A 130 -30.73 6.81 -4.53
N LYS A 131 -31.57 5.82 -4.22
CA LYS A 131 -31.20 4.80 -3.25
C LYS A 131 -30.05 3.95 -3.80
N TYR A 132 -28.92 3.92 -3.11
CA TYR A 132 -27.85 2.98 -3.43
C TYR A 132 -28.28 1.56 -3.06
N VAL A 133 -28.21 0.64 -4.03
CA VAL A 133 -28.47 -0.79 -3.80
C VAL A 133 -27.24 -1.57 -4.21
N MET A 134 -26.55 -2.11 -3.24
CA MET A 134 -25.39 -2.94 -3.47
C MET A 134 -25.81 -4.25 -4.15
N LYS A 135 -25.28 -4.49 -5.36
CA LYS A 135 -25.49 -5.76 -6.08
C LYS A 135 -24.21 -6.56 -6.08
N TYR A 136 -24.29 -7.76 -5.55
CA TYR A 136 -23.15 -8.67 -5.58
C TYR A 136 -22.99 -9.27 -6.99
N THR A 137 -21.77 -9.34 -7.48
CA THR A 137 -21.43 -9.93 -8.79
C THR A 137 -21.80 -11.40 -8.88
N THR A 138 -21.87 -12.10 -7.74
CA THR A 138 -22.36 -13.48 -7.65
C THR A 138 -23.83 -13.64 -8.05
N VAL A 139 -24.64 -12.56 -7.95
CA VAL A 139 -26.06 -12.56 -8.31
C VAL A 139 -26.29 -12.02 -9.71
N SER A 140 -25.57 -10.97 -10.11
CA SER A 140 -25.84 -10.24 -11.35
C SER A 140 -24.82 -10.52 -12.46
N GLY A 141 -23.66 -11.14 -12.14
CA GLY A 141 -22.52 -11.22 -13.03
C GLY A 141 -21.88 -9.85 -13.31
N VAL A 142 -20.75 -9.83 -13.98
CA VAL A 142 -20.09 -8.60 -14.44
C VAL A 142 -20.38 -8.46 -15.92
N SER A 143 -21.06 -7.39 -16.33
CA SER A 143 -21.36 -7.11 -17.73
C SER A 143 -20.06 -7.02 -18.54
N GLY A 144 -19.92 -7.87 -19.54
CA GLY A 144 -18.74 -7.94 -20.41
C GLY A 144 -17.62 -8.88 -19.94
N PHE A 145 -17.67 -9.37 -18.69
CA PHE A 145 -16.64 -10.28 -18.15
C PHE A 145 -17.09 -11.76 -18.10
N ASP A 146 -18.39 -12.05 -18.18
CA ASP A 146 -18.96 -13.38 -17.90
C ASP A 146 -20.11 -13.80 -18.83
N GLY A 147 -20.11 -13.35 -20.08
CA GLY A 147 -21.11 -13.73 -21.07
C GLY A 147 -21.30 -15.26 -21.21
N SER A 148 -20.21 -16.02 -21.16
CA SER A 148 -20.20 -17.48 -21.24
C SER A 148 -20.84 -18.18 -20.04
N LYS A 149 -20.72 -17.63 -18.83
CA LYS A 149 -21.32 -18.24 -17.62
C LYS A 149 -22.83 -18.03 -17.50
N LYS A 150 -23.38 -16.96 -18.12
CA LYS A 150 -24.84 -16.77 -18.17
C LYS A 150 -25.55 -17.79 -19.07
N GLU A 151 -24.90 -18.17 -20.15
CA GLU A 151 -25.44 -19.21 -21.05
C GLU A 151 -25.38 -20.59 -20.40
N ALA A 152 -24.24 -20.94 -19.76
CA ALA A 152 -24.10 -22.21 -19.03
C ALA A 152 -25.09 -22.37 -17.88
N LYS A 153 -25.42 -21.32 -17.12
CA LYS A 153 -26.47 -21.38 -16.10
C LYS A 153 -27.89 -21.57 -16.68
N ARG A 154 -28.17 -20.98 -17.82
CA ARG A 154 -29.47 -21.15 -18.51
C ARG A 154 -29.64 -22.55 -19.07
N GLU A 155 -28.58 -23.16 -19.57
CA GLU A 155 -28.61 -24.53 -20.07
C GLU A 155 -28.78 -25.55 -18.93
N VAL A 156 -28.09 -25.40 -17.82
CA VAL A 156 -28.23 -26.29 -16.63
C VAL A 156 -29.65 -26.25 -16.07
N VAL A 157 -30.29 -25.08 -16.02
CA VAL A 157 -31.70 -24.97 -15.57
C VAL A 157 -32.68 -25.59 -16.57
N LYS A 158 -32.40 -25.55 -17.87
CA LYS A 158 -33.23 -26.21 -18.87
C LYS A 158 -33.08 -27.73 -18.93
N SER A 159 -31.94 -28.26 -18.47
CA SER A 159 -31.68 -29.71 -18.44
C SER A 159 -32.20 -30.40 -17.16
N ILE A 160 -32.70 -29.64 -16.17
CA ILE A 160 -33.25 -30.16 -14.89
C ILE A 160 -34.81 -30.17 -14.93
N ASN A 161 -35.45 -29.58 -15.93
CA ASN A 161 -36.88 -29.64 -16.16
C ASN A 161 -37.16 -30.54 -17.37
#